data_9db8df9e64752d8bbae977be903f567e
#
_entry.id   9db8df9e64752d8bbae977be903f567e
#
_cell.length_a   1.000
_cell.length_b   1.000
_cell.length_c   1.000
_cell.angle_alpha   90.00
_cell.angle_beta   90.00
_cell.angle_gamma   90.00
#
_symmetry.space_group_name_H-M   'P 1'
#
loop_
_entity.id
_entity.type
_entity.pdbx_description
1 polymer ?
#
loop_
_entity_poly.entity_id
_entity_poly.type
_entity_poly.pdbx_seq_one_letter_code
_entity_poly.pdbx_strand_id
1 'polypeptide(L)'
;MQKLIYGIGAFLALLIIIGFALPRTHQIEVRTEIDAHPATVFALVNDFRRFSVWSSWAKTDPNAQFLYSGPNRGEGATMTWDGAIIGTGNQIIAESHPYERVEIAINPGEPGAAESWFHLQPGVGITTMVWGFKADYGLNIVGRYFASMLGGVVARDYAEGLASLKELAESLPTADFSDADIEHIVIEATDIAYLSATSRPEPSAISEALGQAYFQILTFID
;
A
#
# COMPACT_ATOMS: atom_id res chain seq x y z
N MET A 1 -20.79 -51.32 -4.12
CA MET A 1 -19.95 -50.51 -3.23
C MET A 1 -18.54 -50.34 -3.76
N GLN A 2 -17.77 -51.39 -4.11
CA GLN A 2 -16.40 -51.28 -4.63
C GLN A 2 -16.26 -50.40 -5.85
N LYS A 3 -17.12 -50.52 -6.89
CA LYS A 3 -17.07 -49.71 -8.10
C LYS A 3 -17.29 -48.21 -7.81
N LEU A 4 -18.11 -47.86 -6.82
CA LEU A 4 -18.33 -46.47 -6.37
C LEU A 4 -17.09 -45.93 -5.68
N ILE A 5 -16.41 -46.68 -4.85
CA ILE A 5 -15.19 -46.31 -4.15
C ILE A 5 -14.06 -46.06 -5.17
N TYR A 6 -13.87 -46.92 -6.17
CA TYR A 6 -12.92 -46.74 -7.23
C TYR A 6 -13.22 -45.50 -8.08
N GLY A 7 -14.52 -45.24 -8.37
CA GLY A 7 -14.92 -44.03 -9.09
C GLY A 7 -14.60 -42.74 -8.34
N ILE A 8 -14.90 -42.69 -7.04
CA ILE A 8 -14.53 -41.54 -6.19
C ILE A 8 -13.01 -41.35 -6.11
N GLY A 9 -12.25 -42.45 -5.92
CA GLY A 9 -10.79 -42.41 -5.86
C GLY A 9 -10.19 -41.88 -7.16
N ALA A 10 -10.66 -42.34 -8.33
CA ALA A 10 -10.22 -41.85 -9.63
C ALA A 10 -10.55 -40.37 -9.84
N PHE A 11 -11.75 -39.92 -9.41
CA PHE A 11 -12.15 -38.52 -9.49
C PHE A 11 -11.26 -37.62 -8.62
N LEU A 12 -10.98 -38.03 -7.38
CA LEU A 12 -10.07 -37.28 -6.49
C LEU A 12 -8.65 -37.22 -7.05
N ALA A 13 -8.14 -38.33 -7.57
CA ALA A 13 -6.84 -38.35 -8.23
C ALA A 13 -6.78 -37.41 -9.42
N LEU A 14 -7.83 -37.37 -10.23
CA LEU A 14 -7.95 -36.44 -11.36
C LEU A 14 -7.93 -34.98 -10.90
N LEU A 15 -8.66 -34.63 -9.84
CA LEU A 15 -8.64 -33.29 -9.26
C LEU A 15 -7.24 -32.90 -8.80
N ILE A 16 -6.52 -33.81 -8.13
CA ILE A 16 -5.14 -33.55 -7.70
C ILE A 16 -4.23 -33.30 -8.90
N ILE A 17 -4.32 -34.12 -9.94
CA ILE A 17 -3.52 -33.98 -11.17
C ILE A 17 -3.80 -32.61 -11.83
N ILE A 18 -5.08 -32.26 -12.02
CA ILE A 18 -5.49 -30.98 -12.58
C ILE A 18 -4.95 -29.82 -11.70
N GLY A 19 -5.08 -29.93 -10.37
CA GLY A 19 -4.60 -28.91 -9.45
C GLY A 19 -3.09 -28.64 -9.53
N PHE A 20 -2.29 -29.68 -9.78
CA PHE A 20 -0.86 -29.53 -10.03
C PHE A 20 -0.55 -28.98 -11.44
N ALA A 21 -1.42 -29.20 -12.41
CA ALA A 21 -1.29 -28.62 -13.75
C ALA A 21 -1.68 -27.13 -13.81
N LEU A 22 -2.47 -26.63 -12.84
CA LEU A 22 -2.80 -25.20 -12.73
C LEU A 22 -1.54 -24.36 -12.40
N PRO A 23 -1.48 -23.09 -12.86
CA PRO A 23 -0.38 -22.20 -12.56
C PRO A 23 -0.11 -22.10 -11.06
N ARG A 24 1.16 -22.16 -10.68
CA ARG A 24 1.61 -21.99 -9.29
C ARG A 24 1.49 -20.52 -8.87
N THR A 25 1.84 -19.61 -9.78
CA THR A 25 1.85 -18.16 -9.53
C THR A 25 0.71 -17.53 -10.32
N HIS A 26 -0.05 -16.68 -9.66
CA HIS A 26 -1.07 -15.86 -10.28
C HIS A 26 -0.69 -14.39 -10.13
N GLN A 27 -0.75 -13.66 -11.24
CA GLN A 27 -0.47 -12.23 -11.30
C GLN A 27 -1.61 -11.54 -12.03
N ILE A 28 -2.01 -10.40 -11.51
CA ILE A 28 -3.06 -9.54 -12.05
C ILE A 28 -2.50 -8.13 -12.08
N GLU A 29 -2.74 -7.40 -13.16
CA GLU A 29 -2.46 -5.99 -13.29
C GLU A 29 -3.66 -5.29 -13.91
N VAL A 30 -4.03 -4.16 -13.35
CA VAL A 30 -5.05 -3.26 -13.88
C VAL A 30 -4.45 -1.89 -14.05
N ARG A 31 -4.72 -1.25 -15.17
CA ARG A 31 -4.16 0.04 -15.55
C ARG A 31 -5.26 1.06 -15.77
N THR A 32 -5.02 2.30 -15.36
CA THR A 32 -5.87 3.45 -15.65
C THR A 32 -5.03 4.70 -15.90
N GLU A 33 -5.62 5.69 -16.59
CA GLU A 33 -5.07 7.02 -16.75
C GLU A 33 -5.87 7.99 -15.87
N ILE A 34 -5.15 8.80 -15.09
CA ILE A 34 -5.70 9.74 -14.11
C ILE A 34 -5.25 11.14 -14.53
N ASP A 35 -6.19 12.06 -14.73
CA ASP A 35 -5.91 13.47 -15.02
C ASP A 35 -5.57 14.22 -13.72
N ALA A 36 -4.42 13.82 -13.16
CA ALA A 36 -3.86 14.42 -11.96
C ALA A 36 -2.34 14.26 -11.95
N HIS A 37 -1.68 15.18 -11.23
CA HIS A 37 -0.23 15.14 -11.07
C HIS A 37 0.23 13.88 -10.30
N PRO A 38 1.36 13.26 -10.65
CA PRO A 38 1.87 12.07 -9.96
C PRO A 38 1.98 12.21 -8.44
N ALA A 39 2.31 13.41 -7.96
CA ALA A 39 2.37 13.69 -6.52
C ALA A 39 1.01 13.54 -5.83
N THR A 40 -0.08 13.94 -6.49
CA THR A 40 -1.45 13.79 -5.97
C THR A 40 -1.83 12.32 -5.88
N VAL A 41 -1.61 11.56 -6.95
CA VAL A 41 -1.91 10.13 -6.99
C VAL A 41 -1.06 9.38 -5.98
N PHE A 42 0.24 9.67 -5.92
CA PHE A 42 1.18 9.07 -4.97
C PHE A 42 0.75 9.31 -3.51
N ALA A 43 0.34 10.53 -3.16
CA ALA A 43 -0.13 10.85 -1.81
C ALA A 43 -1.37 10.04 -1.37
N LEU A 44 -2.20 9.60 -2.33
CA LEU A 44 -3.38 8.78 -2.07
C LEU A 44 -3.06 7.30 -1.89
N VAL A 45 -2.06 6.77 -2.60
CA VAL A 45 -1.72 5.34 -2.55
C VAL A 45 -0.62 5.02 -1.55
N ASN A 46 0.17 6.01 -1.12
CA ASN A 46 1.26 5.86 -0.15
C ASN A 46 0.81 6.00 1.32
N ASP A 47 -0.51 6.02 1.57
CA ASP A 47 -1.12 6.15 2.90
C ASP A 47 -2.32 5.20 3.02
N PHE A 48 -2.20 4.17 3.83
CA PHE A 48 -3.28 3.20 4.02
C PHE A 48 -4.55 3.78 4.65
N ARG A 49 -4.48 4.90 5.37
CA ARG A 49 -5.67 5.58 5.87
C ARG A 49 -6.51 6.16 4.75
N ARG A 50 -5.87 6.52 3.62
CA ARG A 50 -6.55 6.99 2.41
C ARG A 50 -7.04 5.84 1.54
N PHE A 51 -6.41 4.66 1.64
CA PHE A 51 -6.81 3.47 0.90
C PHE A 51 -8.27 3.10 1.12
N SER A 52 -8.78 3.18 2.35
CA SER A 52 -10.17 2.88 2.67
C SER A 52 -11.18 3.85 2.02
N VAL A 53 -10.74 5.04 1.60
CA VAL A 53 -11.62 6.05 0.98
C VAL A 53 -11.97 5.68 -0.46
N TRP A 54 -11.00 5.10 -1.19
CA TRP A 54 -11.15 4.84 -2.61
C TRP A 54 -11.18 3.34 -2.97
N SER A 55 -10.63 2.46 -2.13
CA SER A 55 -10.64 1.03 -2.42
C SER A 55 -12.04 0.43 -2.32
N SER A 56 -12.29 -0.62 -3.11
CA SER A 56 -13.55 -1.38 -3.08
C SER A 56 -13.77 -2.15 -1.77
N TRP A 57 -12.71 -2.43 -1.01
CA TRP A 57 -12.77 -3.26 0.21
C TRP A 57 -13.67 -2.67 1.31
N ALA A 58 -13.54 -1.38 1.59
CA ALA A 58 -14.41 -0.71 2.57
C ALA A 58 -15.88 -0.67 2.12
N LYS A 59 -16.14 -0.67 0.81
CA LYS A 59 -17.50 -0.77 0.25
C LYS A 59 -18.05 -2.19 0.34
N THR A 60 -17.19 -3.19 0.13
CA THR A 60 -17.57 -4.63 0.17
C THR A 60 -17.90 -5.08 1.60
N ASP A 61 -17.16 -4.60 2.61
CA ASP A 61 -17.39 -4.92 4.02
C ASP A 61 -17.38 -3.64 4.87
N PRO A 62 -18.51 -2.91 4.94
CA PRO A 62 -18.60 -1.63 5.67
C PRO A 62 -18.39 -1.75 7.18
N ASN A 63 -18.46 -2.97 7.73
CA ASN A 63 -18.26 -3.23 9.16
C ASN A 63 -16.85 -3.74 9.47
N ALA A 64 -16.00 -3.90 8.47
CA ALA A 64 -14.63 -4.32 8.67
C ALA A 64 -13.88 -3.31 9.54
N GLN A 65 -13.06 -3.84 10.46
CA GLN A 65 -12.20 -3.05 11.34
C GLN A 65 -10.83 -2.89 10.69
N PHE A 66 -10.36 -1.65 10.55
CA PHE A 66 -9.03 -1.35 10.03
C PHE A 66 -8.19 -0.74 11.14
N LEU A 67 -7.04 -1.34 11.41
CA LEU A 67 -6.05 -0.84 12.37
C LEU A 67 -4.78 -0.43 11.61
N TYR A 68 -4.24 0.72 11.99
CA TYR A 68 -3.05 1.29 11.35
C TYR A 68 -1.92 1.39 12.37
N SER A 69 -0.70 1.03 11.96
CA SER A 69 0.50 1.13 12.79
C SER A 69 1.73 1.51 11.96
N GLY A 70 2.84 1.79 12.64
CA GLY A 70 4.04 2.31 11.98
C GLY A 70 3.90 3.78 11.56
N PRO A 71 4.69 4.25 10.58
CA PRO A 71 4.59 5.59 10.02
C PRO A 71 3.20 5.87 9.44
N ASN A 72 2.80 7.14 9.38
CA ASN A 72 1.50 7.51 8.81
C ASN A 72 1.40 7.19 7.31
N ARG A 73 2.54 7.16 6.61
CA ARG A 73 2.66 6.91 5.16
C ARG A 73 4.06 6.45 4.82
N GLY A 74 4.21 5.82 3.65
CA GLY A 74 5.48 5.35 3.13
C GLY A 74 5.93 4.05 3.77
N GLU A 75 7.20 3.73 3.57
CA GLU A 75 7.83 2.49 4.03
C GLU A 75 7.61 2.25 5.53
N GLY A 76 7.21 1.02 5.87
CA GLY A 76 6.88 0.61 7.23
C GLY A 76 5.45 0.91 7.67
N ALA A 77 4.67 1.71 6.93
CA ALA A 77 3.26 1.89 7.22
C ALA A 77 2.52 0.55 7.08
N THR A 78 1.72 0.23 8.10
CA THR A 78 1.05 -1.07 8.20
C THR A 78 -0.45 -0.87 8.39
N MET A 79 -1.25 -1.71 7.73
CA MET A 79 -2.69 -1.82 7.91
C MET A 79 -3.06 -3.27 8.18
N THR A 80 -3.82 -3.50 9.24
CA THR A 80 -4.44 -4.79 9.55
C THR A 80 -5.95 -4.65 9.40
N TRP A 81 -6.61 -5.67 8.90
CA TRP A 81 -8.06 -5.69 8.78
C TRP A 81 -8.67 -6.95 9.38
N ASP A 82 -9.88 -6.80 9.87
CA ASP A 82 -10.73 -7.89 10.36
C ASP A 82 -12.17 -7.61 9.89
N GLY A 83 -12.67 -8.47 9.03
CA GLY A 83 -13.99 -8.32 8.41
C GLY A 83 -14.67 -9.64 8.13
N ALA A 84 -15.99 -9.62 8.20
CA ALA A 84 -16.81 -10.83 8.00
C ALA A 84 -16.81 -11.30 6.53
N ILE A 85 -16.64 -10.37 5.59
CA ILE A 85 -16.67 -10.63 4.14
C ILE A 85 -15.25 -10.67 3.56
N ILE A 86 -14.41 -9.67 3.90
CA ILE A 86 -13.04 -9.55 3.39
C ILE A 86 -12.04 -10.40 4.19
N GLY A 87 -12.47 -11.07 5.27
CA GLY A 87 -11.62 -11.88 6.13
C GLY A 87 -10.65 -11.05 6.98
N THR A 88 -9.60 -11.71 7.46
CA THR A 88 -8.55 -11.10 8.27
C THR A 88 -7.23 -11.08 7.51
N GLY A 89 -6.41 -10.07 7.74
CA GLY A 89 -5.08 -10.00 7.17
C GLY A 89 -4.34 -8.72 7.55
N ASN A 90 -3.14 -8.60 7.04
CA ASN A 90 -2.32 -7.42 7.20
C ASN A 90 -1.55 -7.11 5.93
N GLN A 91 -1.15 -5.85 5.78
CA GLN A 91 -0.25 -5.42 4.72
C GLN A 91 0.68 -4.32 5.22
N ILE A 92 1.87 -4.29 4.66
CA ILE A 92 2.91 -3.32 4.97
C ILE A 92 3.45 -2.72 3.66
N ILE A 93 3.68 -1.42 3.64
CA ILE A 93 4.46 -0.80 2.57
C ILE A 93 5.91 -1.22 2.77
N ALA A 94 6.40 -2.10 1.89
CA ALA A 94 7.74 -2.64 1.92
C ALA A 94 8.77 -1.68 1.31
N GLU A 95 8.39 -0.98 0.23
CA GLU A 95 9.20 0.05 -0.42
C GLU A 95 8.30 1.21 -0.88
N SER A 96 8.84 2.42 -0.84
CA SER A 96 8.15 3.62 -1.31
C SER A 96 9.13 4.54 -2.02
N HIS A 97 8.96 4.68 -3.34
CA HIS A 97 9.74 5.58 -4.18
C HIS A 97 8.83 6.72 -4.65
N PRO A 98 9.08 7.96 -4.22
CA PRO A 98 8.21 9.09 -4.49
C PRO A 98 7.87 9.26 -5.98
N TYR A 99 6.58 9.30 -6.28
CA TYR A 99 5.97 9.53 -7.60
C TYR A 99 6.21 8.42 -8.63
N GLU A 100 6.85 7.31 -8.25
CA GLU A 100 7.19 6.20 -9.13
C GLU A 100 6.47 4.91 -8.73
N ARG A 101 6.64 4.46 -7.47
CA ARG A 101 6.08 3.19 -7.02
C ARG A 101 5.89 3.08 -5.53
N VAL A 102 4.95 2.22 -5.14
CA VAL A 102 4.74 1.72 -3.78
C VAL A 102 4.62 0.20 -3.86
N GLU A 103 5.52 -0.52 -3.18
CA GLU A 103 5.50 -1.98 -3.09
C GLU A 103 4.90 -2.39 -1.74
N ILE A 104 4.00 -3.35 -1.75
CA ILE A 104 3.21 -3.78 -0.60
C ILE A 104 3.38 -5.27 -0.41
N ALA A 105 3.78 -5.69 0.79
CA ALA A 105 3.74 -7.08 1.21
C ALA A 105 2.42 -7.35 1.95
N ILE A 106 1.70 -8.39 1.54
CA ILE A 106 0.43 -8.82 2.12
C ILE A 106 0.70 -10.10 2.91
N ASN A 107 0.25 -10.17 4.17
CA ASN A 107 0.47 -11.27 5.09
C ASN A 107 1.92 -11.78 5.09
N PRO A 108 2.92 -10.90 5.25
CA PRO A 108 4.32 -11.29 5.12
C PRO A 108 4.70 -12.34 6.16
N GLY A 109 5.29 -13.45 5.69
CA GLY A 109 5.70 -14.57 6.53
C GLY A 109 4.60 -15.54 6.93
N GLU A 110 3.37 -15.35 6.47
CA GLU A 110 2.22 -16.21 6.76
C GLU A 110 1.78 -17.04 5.54
N PRO A 111 1.00 -18.10 5.73
CA PRO A 111 0.34 -18.77 4.62
C PRO A 111 -0.59 -17.81 3.88
N GLY A 112 -0.44 -17.73 2.55
CA GLY A 112 -1.18 -16.78 1.73
C GLY A 112 -0.46 -15.44 1.55
N ALA A 113 0.83 -15.37 1.87
CA ALA A 113 1.65 -14.20 1.56
C ALA A 113 1.58 -13.85 0.07
N ALA A 114 1.43 -12.58 -0.22
CA ALA A 114 1.32 -12.04 -1.57
C ALA A 114 2.02 -10.68 -1.66
N GLU A 115 2.21 -10.23 -2.87
CA GLU A 115 2.77 -8.93 -3.21
C GLU A 115 1.70 -8.11 -3.94
N SER A 116 1.64 -6.83 -3.66
CA SER A 116 0.84 -5.87 -4.41
C SER A 116 1.70 -4.63 -4.67
N TRP A 117 1.42 -3.92 -5.75
CA TRP A 117 2.17 -2.71 -6.08
C TRP A 117 1.31 -1.68 -6.77
N PHE A 118 1.73 -0.44 -6.61
CA PHE A 118 1.26 0.70 -7.36
C PHE A 118 2.45 1.27 -8.14
N HIS A 119 2.38 1.23 -9.46
CA HIS A 119 3.37 1.86 -10.32
C HIS A 119 2.75 3.07 -11.01
N LEU A 120 3.43 4.21 -10.91
CA LEU A 120 3.03 5.47 -11.47
C LEU A 120 3.98 5.84 -12.61
N GLN A 121 3.44 6.14 -13.77
CA GLN A 121 4.18 6.63 -14.91
C GLN A 121 3.73 8.06 -15.21
N PRO A 122 4.58 9.07 -14.92
CA PRO A 122 4.27 10.45 -15.21
C PRO A 122 4.09 10.71 -16.71
N GLY A 123 3.04 11.46 -17.06
CA GLY A 123 2.82 12.02 -18.38
C GLY A 123 2.62 13.54 -18.30
N VAL A 124 2.34 14.19 -19.41
CA VAL A 124 2.07 15.63 -19.43
C VAL A 124 0.64 15.87 -18.90
N GLY A 125 0.52 16.32 -17.64
CA GLY A 125 -0.76 16.58 -17.00
C GLY A 125 -1.52 15.34 -16.55
N ILE A 126 -1.06 14.14 -16.89
CA ILE A 126 -1.71 12.87 -16.56
C ILE A 126 -0.74 11.93 -15.83
N THR A 127 -1.29 11.00 -15.07
CA THR A 127 -0.54 9.90 -14.46
C THR A 127 -1.13 8.58 -14.92
N THR A 128 -0.32 7.74 -15.55
CA THR A 128 -0.72 6.34 -15.76
C THR A 128 -0.42 5.56 -14.49
N MET A 129 -1.46 4.94 -13.95
CA MET A 129 -1.41 4.12 -12.74
C MET A 129 -1.59 2.65 -13.09
N VAL A 130 -0.71 1.79 -12.58
CA VAL A 130 -0.85 0.34 -12.62
C VAL A 130 -0.98 -0.17 -11.18
N TRP A 131 -2.04 -0.90 -10.90
CA TRP A 131 -2.22 -1.65 -9.66
C TRP A 131 -2.04 -3.13 -9.94
N GLY A 132 -1.04 -3.73 -9.32
CA GLY A 132 -0.69 -5.12 -9.50
C GLY A 132 -0.84 -5.94 -8.22
N PHE A 133 -1.00 -7.24 -8.42
CA PHE A 133 -1.04 -8.26 -7.38
C PHE A 133 -0.38 -9.53 -7.87
N LYS A 134 0.37 -10.19 -7.00
CA LYS A 134 1.00 -11.49 -7.28
C LYS A 134 0.99 -12.36 -6.04
N ALA A 135 0.58 -13.61 -6.20
CA ALA A 135 0.66 -14.62 -5.16
C ALA A 135 1.24 -15.93 -5.71
N ASP A 136 2.08 -16.57 -4.90
CA ASP A 136 2.64 -17.91 -5.17
C ASP A 136 1.97 -18.92 -4.25
N TYR A 137 1.19 -19.81 -4.82
CA TYR A 137 0.47 -20.83 -4.09
C TYR A 137 1.29 -22.10 -3.83
N GLY A 138 2.53 -22.16 -4.34
CA GLY A 138 3.43 -23.30 -4.10
C GLY A 138 2.78 -24.66 -4.36
N LEU A 139 2.72 -25.51 -3.34
CA LEU A 139 2.04 -26.82 -3.36
C LEU A 139 0.59 -26.77 -2.93
N ASN A 140 0.04 -25.60 -2.61
CA ASN A 140 -1.36 -25.44 -2.22
C ASN A 140 -2.28 -25.56 -3.43
N ILE A 141 -2.70 -26.80 -3.72
CA ILE A 141 -3.59 -27.12 -4.86
C ILE A 141 -4.92 -26.37 -4.73
N VAL A 142 -5.48 -26.28 -3.54
CA VAL A 142 -6.76 -25.59 -3.29
C VAL A 142 -6.62 -24.11 -3.64
N GLY A 143 -5.54 -23.47 -3.19
CA GLY A 143 -5.22 -22.09 -3.54
C GLY A 143 -5.09 -21.86 -5.05
N ARG A 144 -4.47 -22.80 -5.80
CA ARG A 144 -4.37 -22.71 -7.27
C ARG A 144 -5.74 -22.76 -7.94
N TYR A 145 -6.66 -23.61 -7.48
CA TYR A 145 -8.03 -23.63 -7.98
C TYR A 145 -8.74 -22.31 -7.73
N PHE A 146 -8.69 -21.82 -6.48
CA PHE A 146 -9.31 -20.53 -6.11
C PHE A 146 -8.75 -19.38 -6.95
N ALA A 147 -7.44 -19.27 -7.10
CA ALA A 147 -6.81 -18.22 -7.88
C ALA A 147 -7.25 -18.27 -9.36
N SER A 148 -7.30 -19.48 -9.94
CA SER A 148 -7.76 -19.65 -11.33
C SER A 148 -9.23 -19.28 -11.53
N MET A 149 -10.07 -19.47 -10.52
CA MET A 149 -11.49 -19.13 -10.58
C MET A 149 -11.77 -17.67 -10.26
N LEU A 150 -11.05 -17.07 -9.29
CA LEU A 150 -11.34 -15.75 -8.75
C LEU A 150 -10.51 -14.62 -9.37
N GLY A 151 -9.54 -14.93 -10.21
CA GLY A 151 -8.68 -13.91 -10.82
C GLY A 151 -9.46 -12.81 -11.54
N GLY A 152 -10.55 -13.15 -12.23
CA GLY A 152 -11.44 -12.18 -12.88
C GLY A 152 -12.23 -11.30 -11.89
N VAL A 153 -12.54 -11.82 -10.69
CA VAL A 153 -13.22 -11.04 -9.64
C VAL A 153 -12.25 -10.02 -9.07
N VAL A 154 -11.03 -10.44 -8.71
CA VAL A 154 -9.99 -9.54 -8.19
C VAL A 154 -9.63 -8.45 -9.20
N ALA A 155 -9.52 -8.80 -10.50
CA ALA A 155 -9.26 -7.80 -11.53
C ALA A 155 -10.39 -6.75 -11.63
N ARG A 156 -11.65 -7.16 -11.44
CA ARG A 156 -12.79 -6.25 -11.41
C ARG A 156 -12.75 -5.34 -10.19
N ASP A 157 -12.47 -5.88 -9.01
CA ASP A 157 -12.36 -5.11 -7.77
C ASP A 157 -11.25 -4.07 -7.87
N TYR A 158 -10.12 -4.41 -8.51
CA TYR A 158 -9.03 -3.47 -8.77
C TYR A 158 -9.43 -2.38 -9.76
N ALA A 159 -10.18 -2.74 -10.81
CA ALA A 159 -10.69 -1.77 -11.78
C ALA A 159 -11.67 -0.78 -11.12
N GLU A 160 -12.56 -1.26 -10.25
CA GLU A 160 -13.50 -0.42 -9.50
C GLU A 160 -12.75 0.48 -8.49
N GLY A 161 -11.74 -0.05 -7.79
CA GLY A 161 -10.89 0.71 -6.89
C GLY A 161 -10.13 1.81 -7.65
N LEU A 162 -9.52 1.49 -8.80
CA LEU A 162 -8.83 2.47 -9.63
C LEU A 162 -9.78 3.52 -10.21
N ALA A 163 -11.02 3.18 -10.56
CA ALA A 163 -12.01 4.15 -10.98
C ALA A 163 -12.35 5.14 -9.85
N SER A 164 -12.52 4.64 -8.62
CA SER A 164 -12.76 5.50 -7.45
C SER A 164 -11.53 6.35 -7.10
N LEU A 165 -10.32 5.80 -7.21
CA LEU A 165 -9.06 6.56 -7.04
C LEU A 165 -8.95 7.68 -8.08
N LYS A 166 -9.27 7.39 -9.34
CA LYS A 166 -9.29 8.36 -10.44
C LYS A 166 -10.25 9.51 -10.12
N GLU A 167 -11.49 9.20 -9.80
CA GLU A 167 -12.50 10.21 -9.44
C GLU A 167 -12.05 11.07 -8.26
N LEU A 168 -11.50 10.44 -7.21
CA LEU A 168 -10.97 11.16 -6.06
C LEU A 168 -9.81 12.07 -6.42
N ALA A 169 -8.80 11.55 -7.14
CA ALA A 169 -7.61 12.32 -7.51
C ALA A 169 -7.94 13.51 -8.40
N GLU A 170 -8.84 13.33 -9.38
CA GLU A 170 -9.27 14.37 -10.31
C GLU A 170 -10.18 15.42 -9.64
N SER A 171 -10.84 15.09 -8.52
CA SER A 171 -11.66 16.02 -7.73
C SER A 171 -10.83 16.92 -6.80
N LEU A 172 -9.57 16.55 -6.53
CA LEU A 172 -8.71 17.34 -5.65
C LEU A 172 -8.23 18.62 -6.36
N PRO A 173 -8.13 19.74 -5.61
CA PRO A 173 -7.62 20.98 -6.19
C PRO A 173 -6.20 20.79 -6.75
N THR A 174 -6.00 21.18 -7.98
CA THR A 174 -4.66 21.28 -8.57
C THR A 174 -4.03 22.57 -8.08
N ALA A 175 -2.88 22.47 -7.38
CA ALA A 175 -2.11 23.65 -7.05
C ALA A 175 -1.47 24.16 -8.34
N ASP A 176 -1.79 25.40 -8.70
CA ASP A 176 -1.15 26.09 -9.81
C ASP A 176 0.09 26.80 -9.28
N PHE A 177 1.26 26.38 -9.77
CA PHE A 177 2.55 26.97 -9.45
C PHE A 177 3.16 27.71 -10.65
N SER A 178 2.36 28.02 -11.67
CA SER A 178 2.83 28.71 -12.89
C SER A 178 3.46 30.08 -12.60
N ASP A 179 2.99 30.73 -11.52
CA ASP A 179 3.49 32.04 -11.07
C ASP A 179 4.55 31.91 -9.96
N ALA A 180 4.93 30.69 -9.57
CA ALA A 180 5.93 30.48 -8.54
C ALA A 180 7.34 30.66 -9.13
N ASP A 181 8.08 31.61 -8.57
CA ASP A 181 9.52 31.77 -8.86
C ASP A 181 10.28 30.76 -7.99
N ILE A 182 10.76 29.69 -8.61
CA ILE A 182 11.48 28.62 -7.91
C ILE A 182 12.98 28.92 -7.99
N GLU A 183 13.55 29.46 -6.90
CA GLU A 183 14.98 29.66 -6.78
C GLU A 183 15.65 28.38 -6.24
N HIS A 184 16.60 27.84 -7.01
CA HIS A 184 17.40 26.70 -6.59
C HIS A 184 18.63 27.18 -5.82
N ILE A 185 18.58 27.14 -4.51
CA ILE A 185 19.71 27.55 -3.64
C ILE A 185 20.52 26.30 -3.28
N VAL A 186 21.78 26.28 -3.68
CA VAL A 186 22.75 25.28 -3.21
C VAL A 186 23.37 25.83 -1.91
N ILE A 187 23.08 25.17 -0.80
CA ILE A 187 23.68 25.50 0.48
C ILE A 187 24.89 24.59 0.67
N GLU A 188 26.05 25.18 0.88
CA GLU A 188 27.25 24.42 1.24
C GLU A 188 27.04 23.77 2.60
N ALA A 189 27.71 22.62 2.81
CA ALA A 189 27.67 21.92 4.09
C ALA A 189 28.21 22.85 5.19
N THR A 190 27.39 23.09 6.22
CA THR A 190 27.75 23.92 7.37
C THR A 190 27.74 23.04 8.62
N ASP A 191 28.72 23.21 9.46
CA ASP A 191 28.74 22.53 10.77
C ASP A 191 27.55 23.00 11.59
N ILE A 192 26.80 22.05 12.15
CA ILE A 192 25.66 22.31 12.99
C ILE A 192 25.91 21.75 14.40
N ALA A 193 25.60 22.54 15.43
CA ALA A 193 25.52 22.08 16.80
C ALA A 193 24.05 21.81 17.14
N TYR A 194 23.75 20.63 17.70
CA TYR A 194 22.39 20.32 18.14
C TYR A 194 22.43 19.69 19.56
N LEU A 195 21.36 19.89 20.30
CA LEU A 195 21.10 19.25 21.57
C LEU A 195 19.73 18.60 21.56
N SER A 196 19.65 17.33 22.01
CA SER A 196 18.37 16.64 22.19
C SER A 196 17.96 16.73 23.64
N ALA A 197 16.75 17.22 23.91
CA ALA A 197 16.16 17.28 25.25
C ALA A 197 14.78 16.60 25.25
N THR A 198 14.46 15.94 26.38
CA THR A 198 13.13 15.36 26.61
C THR A 198 12.41 16.19 27.64
N SER A 199 11.17 16.61 27.35
CA SER A 199 10.32 17.33 28.31
C SER A 199 8.93 16.68 28.41
N ARG A 200 8.19 17.04 29.48
CA ARG A 200 6.76 16.71 29.54
C ARG A 200 5.99 17.51 28.44
N PRO A 201 4.84 17.03 27.96
CA PRO A 201 4.06 17.74 26.95
C PRO A 201 3.24 18.91 27.55
N GLU A 202 3.89 19.73 28.38
CA GLU A 202 3.34 20.93 29.01
C GLU A 202 4.08 22.16 28.46
N PRO A 203 3.35 23.25 28.07
CA PRO A 203 4.00 24.43 27.49
C PRO A 203 5.14 25.02 28.29
N SER A 204 5.03 25.07 29.63
CA SER A 204 6.06 25.56 30.51
C SER A 204 7.29 24.66 30.52
N ALA A 205 7.14 23.35 30.59
CA ALA A 205 8.22 22.38 30.56
C ALA A 205 8.99 22.38 29.24
N ILE A 206 8.25 22.53 28.12
CA ILE A 206 8.83 22.65 26.78
C ILE A 206 9.63 23.94 26.67
N SER A 207 9.08 25.07 27.14
CA SER A 207 9.78 26.38 27.12
C SER A 207 11.07 26.37 27.97
N GLU A 208 11.03 25.74 29.12
CA GLU A 208 12.19 25.60 29.98
C GLU A 208 13.28 24.73 29.35
N ALA A 209 12.90 23.56 28.79
CA ALA A 209 13.82 22.66 28.12
C ALA A 209 14.47 23.32 26.87
N LEU A 210 13.70 24.07 26.07
CA LEU A 210 14.23 24.85 24.97
C LEU A 210 15.19 25.95 25.44
N GLY A 211 14.84 26.71 26.47
CA GLY A 211 15.70 27.75 27.00
C GLY A 211 17.05 27.19 27.47
N GLN A 212 17.05 26.07 28.20
CA GLN A 212 18.26 25.39 28.63
C GLN A 212 19.09 24.88 27.43
N ALA A 213 18.45 24.29 26.43
CA ALA A 213 19.14 23.80 25.24
C ALA A 213 19.79 24.92 24.43
N TYR A 214 19.10 26.05 24.24
CA TYR A 214 19.67 27.23 23.59
C TYR A 214 20.85 27.78 24.34
N PHE A 215 20.77 27.91 25.68
CA PHE A 215 21.87 28.39 26.51
C PHE A 215 23.11 27.50 26.39
N GLN A 216 22.94 26.17 26.42
CA GLN A 216 24.03 25.22 26.25
C GLN A 216 24.68 25.31 24.88
N ILE A 217 23.87 25.40 23.79
CA ILE A 217 24.42 25.56 22.45
C ILE A 217 25.21 26.86 22.31
N LEU A 218 24.66 27.97 22.78
CA LEU A 218 25.36 29.27 22.73
C LEU A 218 26.68 29.25 23.52
N THR A 219 26.71 28.63 24.70
CA THR A 219 27.91 28.48 25.51
C THR A 219 28.97 27.56 24.87
N PHE A 220 28.55 26.66 23.98
CA PHE A 220 29.45 25.77 23.23
C PHE A 220 30.08 26.46 22.03
N ILE A 221 29.38 27.41 21.41
CA ILE A 221 29.81 28.11 20.20
C ILE A 221 30.71 29.30 20.51
N ASP A 222 30.60 29.93 21.70
CA ASP A 222 31.49 30.98 22.21
C ASP A 222 32.84 30.40 22.69
#